data_2ff423276fd6a9bf805308a0a523bad4
#
_entry.id   2ff423276fd6a9bf805308a0a523bad4
#
_cell.length_a   1.000
_cell.length_b   1.000
_cell.length_c   1.000
_cell.angle_alpha   90.00
_cell.angle_beta   90.00
_cell.angle_gamma   90.00
#
_symmetry.space_group_name_H-M   'P 1'
#
loop_
_entity.id
_entity.type
_entity.pdbx_description
1 polymer ?
#
loop_
_entity_poly.entity_id
_entity_poly.type
_entity_poly.pdbx_seq_one_letter_code
_entity_poly.pdbx_strand_id
1 'polypeptide(L)'
;MDFGIVLQTDPPARDVVRLMKDAEDAGFRYGWTFDSCVLWQEPFVIYSAILAATSSLVVGPMVTSPGTRDWSVMASTFATLNDMYGNRTVCGIGRGDSAHRVVGKPPSTLATVRDCMRVVKDLAEGRAVEMNEKTVQIPWIRNGRLEMWMAGYGPKALQTVGEHADGFILQCADPAIARWTIGAVRDAARAAGRDPGGITICVAAPAYVGDDRPHQREQLRWFGGMVGNHVADLVARYGSSSAVPRELTDYIREREGYDYSHHGKAGNPSTEFVPDEIVDRFCLLGPAPAHVERLQELAELGVDQFSLYLMHDDREATLASYGSQIIPKLTA
;
A
#
# COMPACT_ATOMS: atom_id res chain seq x y z
N MET A 1 -5.26 -16.67 -0.16
CA MET A 1 -4.61 -15.33 -0.20
C MET A 1 -4.98 -14.62 -1.49
N ASP A 2 -5.42 -13.36 -1.43
CA ASP A 2 -5.67 -12.53 -2.62
C ASP A 2 -4.37 -11.88 -3.12
N PHE A 3 -4.35 -11.47 -4.39
CA PHE A 3 -3.19 -10.83 -5.00
C PHE A 3 -3.54 -9.46 -5.60
N GLY A 4 -2.60 -8.53 -5.49
CA GLY A 4 -2.67 -7.21 -6.10
C GLY A 4 -1.38 -6.84 -6.82
N ILE A 5 -1.44 -5.87 -7.72
CA ILE A 5 -0.27 -5.20 -8.28
C ILE A 5 -0.24 -3.74 -7.84
N VAL A 6 0.96 -3.19 -7.68
CA VAL A 6 1.18 -1.77 -7.38
C VAL A 6 2.00 -1.16 -8.50
N LEU A 7 1.48 -0.10 -9.12
CA LEU A 7 2.13 0.60 -10.22
C LEU A 7 2.31 2.09 -9.89
N GLN A 8 3.37 2.68 -10.44
CA GLN A 8 3.45 4.12 -10.61
C GLN A 8 2.56 4.55 -11.78
N THR A 9 1.93 5.71 -11.67
CA THR A 9 1.14 6.26 -12.77
C THR A 9 2.02 7.09 -13.72
N ASP A 10 3.13 6.48 -14.16
CA ASP A 10 4.01 7.08 -15.17
C ASP A 10 3.30 7.20 -16.53
N PRO A 11 3.59 8.27 -17.30
CA PRO A 11 3.08 8.37 -18.67
C PRO A 11 3.71 7.32 -19.59
N PRO A 12 2.95 6.78 -20.55
CA PRO A 12 1.53 7.11 -20.80
C PRO A 12 0.57 6.28 -19.95
N ALA A 13 -0.49 6.91 -19.41
CA ALA A 13 -1.50 6.27 -18.57
C ALA A 13 -2.13 5.01 -19.17
N ARG A 14 -2.18 4.91 -20.51
CA ARG A 14 -2.68 3.71 -21.20
C ARG A 14 -1.90 2.44 -20.88
N ASP A 15 -0.60 2.56 -20.55
CA ASP A 15 0.23 1.39 -20.19
C ASP A 15 -0.13 0.90 -18.78
N VAL A 16 -0.46 1.83 -17.87
CA VAL A 16 -1.00 1.48 -16.56
C VAL A 16 -2.33 0.74 -16.70
N VAL A 17 -3.25 1.25 -17.54
CA VAL A 17 -4.55 0.60 -17.81
C VAL A 17 -4.36 -0.79 -18.40
N ARG A 18 -3.44 -0.94 -19.38
CA ARG A 18 -3.11 -2.24 -19.98
C ARG A 18 -2.59 -3.24 -18.94
N LEU A 19 -1.58 -2.85 -18.15
CA LEU A 19 -1.01 -3.72 -17.13
C LEU A 19 -2.04 -4.12 -16.05
N MET A 20 -2.96 -3.23 -15.67
CA MET A 20 -4.05 -3.55 -14.75
C MET A 20 -5.02 -4.57 -15.35
N LYS A 21 -5.30 -4.47 -16.66
CA LYS A 21 -6.12 -5.47 -17.38
C LYS A 21 -5.39 -6.80 -17.47
N ASP A 22 -4.10 -6.79 -17.84
CA ASP A 22 -3.27 -7.99 -17.91
C ASP A 22 -3.20 -8.70 -16.54
N ALA A 23 -3.16 -7.92 -15.44
CA ALA A 23 -3.20 -8.46 -14.08
C ALA A 23 -4.55 -9.11 -13.75
N GLU A 24 -5.68 -8.49 -14.09
CA GLU A 24 -7.00 -9.12 -13.92
C GLU A 24 -7.06 -10.46 -14.67
N ASP A 25 -6.58 -10.49 -15.92
CA ASP A 25 -6.57 -11.71 -16.75
C ASP A 25 -5.63 -12.79 -16.19
N ALA A 26 -4.58 -12.39 -15.46
CA ALA A 26 -3.67 -13.28 -14.74
C ALA A 26 -4.19 -13.74 -13.36
N GLY A 27 -5.38 -13.31 -12.94
CA GLY A 27 -6.01 -13.73 -11.68
C GLY A 27 -5.74 -12.82 -10.47
N PHE A 28 -5.18 -11.63 -10.68
CA PHE A 28 -5.08 -10.62 -9.64
C PHE A 28 -6.44 -10.00 -9.35
N ARG A 29 -6.68 -9.70 -8.08
CA ARG A 29 -7.93 -9.11 -7.62
C ARG A 29 -7.85 -7.62 -7.34
N TYR A 30 -6.65 -7.09 -7.06
CA TYR A 30 -6.44 -5.70 -6.69
C TYR A 30 -5.44 -5.00 -7.60
N GLY A 31 -5.74 -3.75 -7.92
CA GLY A 31 -4.86 -2.84 -8.66
C GLY A 31 -4.62 -1.57 -7.86
N TRP A 32 -3.38 -1.34 -7.44
CA TRP A 32 -2.98 -0.22 -6.61
C TRP A 32 -2.09 0.75 -7.38
N THR A 33 -2.17 2.03 -7.07
CA THR A 33 -1.21 3.01 -7.58
C THR A 33 -0.71 3.93 -6.49
N PHE A 34 0.43 4.55 -6.73
CA PHE A 34 0.89 5.67 -5.91
C PHE A 34 0.00 6.90 -6.14
N ASP A 35 -0.10 7.75 -5.11
CA ASP A 35 -0.82 9.02 -5.16
C ASP A 35 0.07 10.18 -4.70
N SER A 36 0.96 10.62 -5.59
CA SER A 36 1.83 11.78 -5.42
C SER A 36 1.75 12.64 -6.69
N CYS A 37 0.76 13.50 -6.74
CA CYS A 37 0.32 14.24 -7.94
C CYS A 37 1.39 15.12 -8.61
N VAL A 38 2.51 15.43 -7.94
CA VAL A 38 3.64 16.17 -8.53
C VAL A 38 4.64 15.23 -9.19
N LEU A 39 4.76 14.01 -8.70
CA LEU A 39 5.71 13.02 -9.21
C LEU A 39 5.13 12.20 -10.36
N TRP A 40 3.82 11.90 -10.34
CA TRP A 40 3.13 11.03 -11.29
C TRP A 40 1.79 11.59 -11.73
N GLN A 41 1.21 10.99 -12.77
CA GLN A 41 -0.12 11.35 -13.26
C GLN A 41 -1.20 11.07 -12.20
N GLU A 42 -2.30 11.84 -12.26
CA GLU A 42 -3.43 11.77 -11.33
C GLU A 42 -4.11 10.40 -11.34
N PRO A 43 -4.02 9.60 -10.27
CA PRO A 43 -4.48 8.22 -10.28
C PRO A 43 -6.01 8.09 -10.39
N PHE A 44 -6.79 8.99 -9.80
CA PHE A 44 -8.25 8.88 -9.81
C PHE A 44 -8.86 9.04 -11.20
N VAL A 45 -8.23 9.84 -12.07
CA VAL A 45 -8.59 9.93 -13.49
C VAL A 45 -8.32 8.58 -14.18
N ILE A 46 -7.19 7.95 -13.87
CA ILE A 46 -6.77 6.67 -14.45
C ILE A 46 -7.64 5.52 -13.92
N TYR A 47 -8.09 5.56 -12.65
CA TYR A 47 -9.01 4.54 -12.10
C TYR A 47 -10.29 4.41 -12.90
N SER A 48 -10.87 5.50 -13.39
CA SER A 48 -12.06 5.41 -14.24
C SER A 48 -11.79 4.60 -15.50
N ALA A 49 -10.62 4.79 -16.13
CA ALA A 49 -10.23 4.02 -17.33
C ALA A 49 -9.93 2.55 -16.99
N ILE A 50 -9.26 2.26 -15.86
CA ILE A 50 -9.01 0.89 -15.41
C ILE A 50 -10.32 0.17 -15.13
N LEU A 51 -11.22 0.78 -14.36
CA LEU A 51 -12.51 0.19 -14.00
C LEU A 51 -13.40 -0.06 -15.22
N ALA A 52 -13.31 0.78 -16.25
CA ALA A 52 -14.01 0.59 -17.52
C ALA A 52 -13.40 -0.55 -18.35
N ALA A 53 -12.10 -0.81 -18.25
CA ALA A 53 -11.39 -1.86 -18.98
C ALA A 53 -11.41 -3.22 -18.26
N THR A 54 -11.80 -3.28 -16.99
CA THR A 54 -11.81 -4.47 -16.13
C THR A 54 -13.23 -4.79 -15.65
N SER A 55 -13.46 -6.01 -15.20
CA SER A 55 -14.79 -6.49 -14.77
C SER A 55 -14.89 -6.76 -13.26
N SER A 56 -13.79 -7.15 -12.63
CA SER A 56 -13.74 -7.61 -11.23
C SER A 56 -12.64 -6.94 -10.41
N LEU A 57 -11.64 -6.34 -11.06
CA LEU A 57 -10.50 -5.72 -10.38
C LEU A 57 -10.96 -4.60 -9.45
N VAL A 58 -10.52 -4.64 -8.20
CA VAL A 58 -10.71 -3.58 -7.20
C VAL A 58 -9.52 -2.63 -7.26
N VAL A 59 -9.76 -1.33 -7.36
CA VAL A 59 -8.67 -0.34 -7.49
C VAL A 59 -8.62 0.64 -6.33
N GLY A 60 -7.44 1.14 -6.05
CA GLY A 60 -7.25 2.18 -5.03
C GLY A 60 -5.83 2.71 -4.93
N PRO A 61 -5.62 3.80 -4.20
CA PRO A 61 -4.29 4.33 -3.92
C PRO A 61 -3.57 3.49 -2.85
N MET A 62 -2.27 3.26 -3.04
CA MET A 62 -1.37 2.70 -2.03
C MET A 62 -0.16 3.64 -1.85
N VAL A 63 -0.34 4.76 -1.15
CA VAL A 63 -1.56 5.21 -0.47
C VAL A 63 -1.80 6.68 -0.76
N THR A 64 -3.06 7.15 -0.62
CA THR A 64 -3.38 8.58 -0.56
C THR A 64 -3.10 9.18 0.83
N SER A 65 -3.35 10.46 1.02
CA SER A 65 -3.20 11.15 2.30
C SER A 65 -4.25 12.25 2.54
N PRO A 66 -4.49 12.65 3.80
CA PRO A 66 -5.45 13.72 4.10
C PRO A 66 -5.13 15.09 3.49
N GLY A 67 -3.88 15.30 3.07
CA GLY A 67 -3.43 16.61 2.58
C GLY A 67 -3.30 16.73 1.07
N THR A 68 -3.67 15.70 0.30
CA THR A 68 -3.60 15.72 -1.16
C THR A 68 -4.85 16.31 -1.79
N ARG A 69 -6.02 16.06 -1.19
CA ARG A 69 -7.32 16.55 -1.68
C ARG A 69 -8.23 16.93 -0.51
N ASP A 70 -9.20 17.81 -0.76
CA ASP A 70 -10.30 18.02 0.18
C ASP A 70 -11.04 16.68 0.42
N TRP A 71 -11.43 16.42 1.66
CA TRP A 71 -12.02 15.12 2.05
C TRP A 71 -13.39 14.91 1.40
N SER A 72 -14.17 15.97 1.16
CA SER A 72 -15.45 15.89 0.46
C SER A 72 -15.25 15.55 -1.02
N VAL A 73 -14.21 16.09 -1.65
CA VAL A 73 -13.83 15.78 -3.03
C VAL A 73 -13.36 14.31 -3.12
N MET A 74 -12.53 13.86 -2.18
CA MET A 74 -12.09 12.47 -2.13
C MET A 74 -13.26 11.51 -1.98
N ALA A 75 -14.18 11.78 -1.05
CA ALA A 75 -15.39 10.97 -0.85
C ALA A 75 -16.29 10.93 -2.09
N SER A 76 -16.54 12.09 -2.71
CA SER A 76 -17.35 12.19 -3.92
C SER A 76 -16.71 11.44 -5.10
N THR A 77 -15.38 11.46 -5.22
CA THR A 77 -14.66 10.74 -6.27
C THR A 77 -14.82 9.22 -6.12
N PHE A 78 -14.59 8.68 -4.93
CA PHE A 78 -14.82 7.24 -4.66
C PHE A 78 -16.28 6.85 -4.86
N ALA A 79 -17.22 7.66 -4.35
CA ALA A 79 -18.64 7.41 -4.51
C ALA A 79 -19.05 7.38 -5.99
N THR A 80 -18.53 8.30 -6.80
CA THR A 80 -18.79 8.34 -8.25
C THR A 80 -18.24 7.10 -8.96
N LEU A 81 -16.99 6.71 -8.67
CA LEU A 81 -16.39 5.50 -9.24
C LEU A 81 -17.19 4.25 -8.85
N ASN A 82 -17.63 4.16 -7.58
CA ASN A 82 -18.42 3.04 -7.09
C ASN A 82 -19.83 2.99 -7.70
N ASP A 83 -20.47 4.12 -7.90
CA ASP A 83 -21.77 4.20 -8.59
C ASP A 83 -21.66 3.76 -10.06
N MET A 84 -20.60 4.21 -10.75
CA MET A 84 -20.35 3.87 -12.16
C MET A 84 -19.96 2.40 -12.37
N TYR A 85 -19.22 1.80 -11.44
CA TYR A 85 -18.52 0.52 -11.67
C TYR A 85 -18.81 -0.57 -10.61
N GLY A 86 -19.72 -0.34 -9.65
CA GLY A 86 -20.22 -1.38 -8.76
C GLY A 86 -19.40 -1.66 -7.50
N ASN A 87 -18.97 -0.64 -6.75
CA ASN A 87 -18.22 -0.77 -5.49
C ASN A 87 -16.86 -1.50 -5.65
N ARG A 88 -16.16 -1.24 -6.73
CA ARG A 88 -14.83 -1.80 -7.01
C ARG A 88 -13.70 -0.84 -6.66
N THR A 89 -13.84 -0.10 -5.55
CA THR A 89 -12.76 0.75 -5.04
C THR A 89 -12.46 0.48 -3.57
N VAL A 90 -11.23 0.77 -3.18
CA VAL A 90 -10.74 0.73 -1.80
C VAL A 90 -9.84 1.94 -1.56
N CYS A 91 -9.93 2.59 -0.41
CA CYS A 91 -9.08 3.73 -0.10
C CYS A 91 -7.92 3.32 0.81
N GLY A 92 -6.74 3.09 0.22
CA GLY A 92 -5.51 3.01 0.99
C GLY A 92 -5.05 4.40 1.39
N ILE A 93 -4.81 4.64 2.68
CA ILE A 93 -4.46 5.95 3.22
C ILE A 93 -3.28 5.88 4.18
N GLY A 94 -2.46 6.92 4.16
CA GLY A 94 -1.34 7.10 5.08
C GLY A 94 -1.16 8.56 5.48
N ARG A 95 -0.06 8.86 6.17
CA ARG A 95 0.23 10.22 6.64
C ARG A 95 0.66 11.18 5.51
N GLY A 96 1.03 10.67 4.35
CA GLY A 96 1.58 11.43 3.24
C GLY A 96 3.09 11.69 3.42
N ASP A 97 3.92 10.85 2.80
CA ASP A 97 5.36 11.06 2.73
C ASP A 97 5.74 11.80 1.44
N SER A 98 5.89 11.10 0.31
CA SER A 98 6.30 11.69 -0.96
C SER A 98 5.35 12.81 -1.43
N ALA A 99 4.04 12.60 -1.35
CA ALA A 99 3.03 13.56 -1.78
C ALA A 99 3.10 14.90 -1.02
N HIS A 100 3.51 14.86 0.25
CA HIS A 100 3.64 16.06 1.08
C HIS A 100 5.04 16.67 0.98
N ARG A 101 6.09 15.85 1.12
CA ARG A 101 7.48 16.35 1.18
C ARG A 101 7.92 17.00 -0.12
N VAL A 102 7.47 16.49 -1.27
CA VAL A 102 7.78 17.07 -2.59
C VAL A 102 7.23 18.50 -2.77
N VAL A 103 6.18 18.84 -2.04
CA VAL A 103 5.61 20.21 -2.02
C VAL A 103 5.94 20.97 -0.72
N GLY A 104 6.93 20.51 0.04
CA GLY A 104 7.42 21.19 1.26
C GLY A 104 6.49 21.09 2.47
N LYS A 105 5.54 20.15 2.48
CA LYS A 105 4.62 19.94 3.62
C LYS A 105 5.09 18.80 4.52
N PRO A 106 4.88 18.90 5.84
CA PRO A 106 5.11 17.77 6.74
C PRO A 106 4.03 16.70 6.56
N PRO A 107 4.31 15.42 6.92
CA PRO A 107 3.29 14.39 6.98
C PRO A 107 2.15 14.74 7.95
N SER A 108 0.92 14.35 7.61
CA SER A 108 -0.27 14.54 8.46
C SER A 108 -0.13 13.84 9.82
N THR A 109 -0.85 14.32 10.83
CA THR A 109 -0.92 13.63 12.12
C THR A 109 -1.78 12.38 12.03
N LEU A 110 -1.61 11.43 12.96
CA LEU A 110 -2.47 10.24 13.02
C LEU A 110 -3.93 10.59 13.30
N ALA A 111 -4.17 11.63 14.11
CA ALA A 111 -5.52 12.14 14.34
C ALA A 111 -6.17 12.63 13.05
N THR A 112 -5.42 13.40 12.24
CA THR A 112 -5.91 13.85 10.93
C THR A 112 -6.20 12.69 9.98
N VAL A 113 -5.37 11.63 9.97
CA VAL A 113 -5.62 10.43 9.16
C VAL A 113 -6.90 9.73 9.63
N ARG A 114 -7.05 9.50 10.93
CA ARG A 114 -8.25 8.90 11.54
C ARG A 114 -9.53 9.65 11.15
N ASP A 115 -9.51 10.99 11.33
CA ASP A 115 -10.68 11.82 11.06
C ASP A 115 -11.02 11.84 9.56
N CYS A 116 -9.99 11.87 8.70
CA CYS A 116 -10.15 11.76 7.25
C CYS A 116 -10.77 10.41 6.85
N MET A 117 -10.27 9.29 7.40
CA MET A 117 -10.86 7.97 7.13
C MET A 117 -12.35 7.93 7.45
N ARG A 118 -12.73 8.40 8.64
CA ARG A 118 -14.13 8.45 9.04
C ARG A 118 -14.98 9.30 8.12
N VAL A 119 -14.56 10.53 7.86
CA VAL A 119 -15.33 11.49 7.04
C VAL A 119 -15.46 11.00 5.60
N VAL A 120 -14.37 10.52 5.00
CA VAL A 120 -14.38 10.03 3.62
C VAL A 120 -15.27 8.80 3.49
N LYS A 121 -15.16 7.84 4.40
CA LYS A 121 -16.00 6.64 4.41
C LYS A 121 -17.47 6.98 4.57
N ASP A 122 -17.81 7.76 5.60
CA ASP A 122 -19.21 8.10 5.89
C ASP A 122 -19.86 8.86 4.71
N LEU A 123 -19.17 9.85 4.13
CA LEU A 123 -19.68 10.57 2.97
C LEU A 123 -19.80 9.67 1.75
N ALA A 124 -18.77 8.83 1.45
CA ALA A 124 -18.79 7.94 0.29
C ALA A 124 -19.85 6.84 0.39
N GLU A 125 -20.32 6.54 1.58
CA GLU A 125 -21.42 5.60 1.84
C GLU A 125 -22.78 6.29 2.03
N GLY A 126 -22.86 7.63 1.82
CA GLY A 126 -24.09 8.41 1.89
C GLY A 126 -24.53 8.74 3.30
N ARG A 127 -23.67 8.58 4.32
CA ARG A 127 -23.96 9.03 5.67
C ARG A 127 -23.66 10.52 5.86
N ALA A 128 -24.40 11.18 6.74
CA ALA A 128 -24.17 12.55 7.12
C ALA A 128 -22.97 12.68 8.06
N VAL A 129 -22.15 13.71 7.89
CA VAL A 129 -21.02 14.04 8.74
C VAL A 129 -21.03 15.53 9.11
N GLU A 130 -20.46 15.85 10.28
CA GLU A 130 -20.19 17.23 10.66
C GLU A 130 -18.83 17.66 10.08
N MET A 131 -18.85 18.72 9.26
CA MET A 131 -17.68 19.37 8.66
C MET A 131 -17.83 20.89 8.78
N ASN A 132 -16.84 21.57 9.40
CA ASN A 132 -16.83 23.04 9.52
C ASN A 132 -18.17 23.59 10.05
N GLU A 133 -18.68 23.00 11.14
CA GLU A 133 -19.93 23.37 11.82
C GLU A 133 -21.19 23.21 10.95
N LYS A 134 -21.12 22.40 9.90
CA LYS A 134 -22.26 22.07 9.05
C LYS A 134 -22.42 20.57 8.89
N THR A 135 -23.65 20.10 8.89
CA THR A 135 -23.99 18.73 8.50
C THR A 135 -23.95 18.61 7.00
N VAL A 136 -23.07 17.74 6.49
CA VAL A 136 -22.86 17.49 5.06
C VAL A 136 -23.20 16.05 4.74
N GLN A 137 -23.86 15.82 3.60
CA GLN A 137 -24.20 14.49 3.10
C GLN A 137 -24.16 14.51 1.56
N ILE A 138 -23.78 13.42 0.93
CA ILE A 138 -23.85 13.25 -0.51
C ILE A 138 -25.21 12.61 -0.86
N PRO A 139 -26.20 13.38 -1.39
CA PRO A 139 -27.59 12.97 -1.42
C PRO A 139 -27.94 11.94 -2.50
N TRP A 140 -27.10 11.76 -3.51
CA TRP A 140 -27.36 10.86 -4.66
C TRP A 140 -26.85 9.43 -4.44
N ILE A 141 -26.07 9.15 -3.38
CA ILE A 141 -25.56 7.81 -3.08
C ILE A 141 -26.72 6.92 -2.60
N ARG A 142 -26.79 5.68 -3.15
CA ARG A 142 -27.81 4.69 -2.78
C ARG A 142 -27.22 3.50 -2.03
N ASN A 143 -26.16 2.88 -2.57
CA ASN A 143 -25.54 1.66 -2.05
C ASN A 143 -24.01 1.77 -2.05
N GLY A 144 -23.49 2.95 -1.68
CA GLY A 144 -22.05 3.18 -1.61
C GLY A 144 -21.40 2.33 -0.53
N ARG A 145 -20.25 1.75 -0.86
CA ARG A 145 -19.39 0.99 0.05
C ARG A 145 -17.96 1.39 -0.20
N LEU A 146 -17.23 1.75 0.85
CA LEU A 146 -15.82 2.10 0.76
C LEU A 146 -15.06 1.56 1.96
N GLU A 147 -14.12 0.66 1.72
CA GLU A 147 -13.18 0.23 2.76
C GLU A 147 -12.02 1.22 2.86
N MET A 148 -11.62 1.51 4.10
CA MET A 148 -10.49 2.38 4.42
C MET A 148 -9.35 1.52 4.97
N TRP A 149 -8.28 1.38 4.20
CA TRP A 149 -7.10 0.62 4.60
C TRP A 149 -5.96 1.56 4.94
N MET A 150 -5.38 1.42 6.13
CA MET A 150 -4.34 2.34 6.59
C MET A 150 -2.95 1.71 6.56
N ALA A 151 -1.98 2.46 6.00
CA ALA A 151 -0.58 2.08 6.06
C ALA A 151 0.12 2.66 7.30
N GLY A 152 1.00 1.86 7.93
CA GLY A 152 1.79 2.32 9.07
C GLY A 152 2.77 1.28 9.60
N TYR A 153 3.77 1.76 10.35
CA TYR A 153 4.82 0.93 10.94
C TYR A 153 4.96 1.08 12.46
N GLY A 154 4.67 2.24 13.01
CA GLY A 154 4.93 2.54 14.42
C GLY A 154 3.79 2.15 15.35
N PRO A 155 4.06 1.92 16.66
CA PRO A 155 3.04 1.46 17.62
C PRO A 155 1.75 2.27 17.62
N LYS A 156 1.83 3.61 17.57
CA LYS A 156 0.64 4.47 17.52
C LYS A 156 -0.13 4.38 16.21
N ALA A 157 0.58 4.16 15.08
CA ALA A 157 -0.07 3.95 13.79
C ALA A 157 -0.80 2.61 13.77
N LEU A 158 -0.15 1.53 14.25
CA LEU A 158 -0.75 0.20 14.36
C LEU A 158 -1.97 0.20 15.29
N GLN A 159 -1.91 0.97 16.39
CA GLN A 159 -3.07 1.19 17.25
C GLN A 159 -4.22 1.87 16.49
N THR A 160 -3.94 2.95 15.74
CA THR A 160 -4.96 3.65 14.94
C THR A 160 -5.58 2.73 13.89
N VAL A 161 -4.78 1.85 13.26
CA VAL A 161 -5.29 0.82 12.33
C VAL A 161 -6.28 -0.09 13.05
N GLY A 162 -5.87 -0.71 14.15
CA GLY A 162 -6.71 -1.65 14.92
C GLY A 162 -8.02 -1.02 15.38
N GLU A 163 -7.99 0.24 15.80
CA GLU A 163 -9.16 0.96 16.30
C GLU A 163 -10.14 1.42 15.21
N HIS A 164 -9.64 1.75 13.98
CA HIS A 164 -10.44 2.54 13.04
C HIS A 164 -10.45 2.05 11.58
N ALA A 165 -9.46 1.27 11.13
CA ALA A 165 -9.36 0.88 9.73
C ALA A 165 -10.10 -0.44 9.41
N ASP A 166 -10.52 -0.63 8.16
CA ASP A 166 -11.06 -1.89 7.64
C ASP A 166 -9.94 -2.82 7.16
N GLY A 167 -8.77 -2.27 6.83
CA GLY A 167 -7.59 -3.02 6.43
C GLY A 167 -6.29 -2.35 6.88
N PHE A 168 -5.25 -3.16 6.96
CA PHE A 168 -3.88 -2.76 7.28
C PHE A 168 -2.97 -2.99 6.08
N ILE A 169 -2.17 -1.99 5.73
CA ILE A 169 -1.16 -2.09 4.67
C ILE A 169 0.23 -2.05 5.31
N LEU A 170 0.96 -3.16 5.20
CA LEU A 170 2.38 -3.26 5.57
C LEU A 170 3.23 -3.26 4.30
N GLN A 171 4.07 -2.24 4.13
CA GLN A 171 5.01 -2.17 3.01
C GLN A 171 6.34 -2.85 3.39
N CYS A 172 6.33 -4.17 3.54
CA CYS A 172 7.51 -4.98 3.85
C CYS A 172 7.13 -6.46 3.88
N ALA A 173 7.86 -7.32 3.16
CA ALA A 173 7.61 -8.77 3.13
C ALA A 173 8.45 -9.58 4.13
N ASP A 174 9.00 -8.95 5.17
CA ASP A 174 9.74 -9.63 6.24
C ASP A 174 8.77 -10.31 7.23
N PRO A 175 8.84 -11.64 7.43
CA PRO A 175 7.90 -12.36 8.29
C PRO A 175 7.97 -11.95 9.77
N ALA A 176 9.14 -11.55 10.28
CA ALA A 176 9.27 -11.11 11.67
C ALA A 176 8.57 -9.76 11.89
N ILE A 177 8.74 -8.82 10.95
CA ILE A 177 8.06 -7.53 10.96
C ILE A 177 6.55 -7.73 10.77
N ALA A 178 6.13 -8.60 9.84
CA ALA A 178 4.72 -8.94 9.63
C ALA A 178 4.08 -9.50 10.90
N ARG A 179 4.70 -10.47 11.56
CA ARG A 179 4.21 -11.05 12.81
C ARG A 179 4.01 -9.98 13.88
N TRP A 180 4.99 -9.12 14.07
CA TRP A 180 4.91 -8.04 15.06
C TRP A 180 3.81 -7.03 14.75
N THR A 181 3.73 -6.53 13.52
CA THR A 181 2.74 -5.53 13.12
C THR A 181 1.32 -6.07 13.16
N ILE A 182 1.09 -7.28 12.63
CA ILE A 182 -0.22 -7.96 12.65
C ILE A 182 -0.67 -8.21 14.09
N GLY A 183 0.24 -8.67 14.96
CA GLY A 183 -0.03 -8.84 16.38
C GLY A 183 -0.50 -7.54 17.03
N ALA A 184 0.24 -6.45 16.84
CA ALA A 184 -0.08 -5.14 17.40
C ALA A 184 -1.42 -4.59 16.90
N VAL A 185 -1.74 -4.74 15.60
CA VAL A 185 -3.02 -4.33 15.02
C VAL A 185 -4.18 -5.14 15.61
N ARG A 186 -4.04 -6.46 15.71
CA ARG A 186 -5.07 -7.35 16.28
C ARG A 186 -5.31 -7.09 17.76
N ASP A 187 -4.24 -6.81 18.53
CA ASP A 187 -4.37 -6.47 19.95
C ASP A 187 -5.09 -5.12 20.14
N ALA A 188 -4.76 -4.11 19.31
CA ALA A 188 -5.46 -2.83 19.34
C ALA A 188 -6.95 -2.96 18.97
N ALA A 189 -7.29 -3.80 17.97
CA ALA A 189 -8.67 -4.09 17.62
C ALA A 189 -9.45 -4.72 18.78
N ARG A 190 -8.87 -5.73 19.45
CA ARG A 190 -9.48 -6.35 20.64
C ARG A 190 -9.68 -5.34 21.76
N ALA A 191 -8.69 -4.51 22.04
CA ALA A 191 -8.78 -3.46 23.06
C ALA A 191 -9.88 -2.44 22.78
N ALA A 192 -10.15 -2.17 21.48
CA ALA A 192 -11.24 -1.30 21.03
C ALA A 192 -12.60 -2.01 20.92
N GLY A 193 -12.70 -3.28 21.30
CA GLY A 193 -13.95 -4.07 21.20
C GLY A 193 -14.34 -4.45 19.77
N ARG A 194 -13.37 -4.42 18.82
CA ARG A 194 -13.58 -4.81 17.43
C ARG A 194 -13.13 -6.26 17.21
N ASP A 195 -13.73 -6.91 16.21
CA ASP A 195 -13.26 -8.22 15.74
C ASP A 195 -11.90 -8.07 15.05
N PRO A 196 -10.82 -8.66 15.58
CA PRO A 196 -9.51 -8.60 14.95
C PRO A 196 -9.42 -9.38 13.61
N GLY A 197 -10.33 -10.32 13.37
CA GLY A 197 -10.47 -11.04 12.11
C GLY A 197 -11.18 -10.24 11.02
N GLY A 198 -11.86 -9.15 11.37
CA GLY A 198 -12.53 -8.24 10.43
C GLY A 198 -11.60 -7.22 9.77
N ILE A 199 -10.30 -7.22 10.09
CA ILE A 199 -9.31 -6.30 9.49
C ILE A 199 -8.52 -7.08 8.44
N THR A 200 -8.64 -6.69 7.17
CA THR A 200 -7.87 -7.28 6.07
C THR A 200 -6.40 -6.92 6.19
N ILE A 201 -5.52 -7.90 6.17
CA ILE A 201 -4.06 -7.70 6.25
C ILE A 201 -3.45 -7.77 4.85
N CYS A 202 -2.95 -6.64 4.37
CA CYS A 202 -2.24 -6.53 3.10
C CYS A 202 -0.74 -6.33 3.35
N VAL A 203 0.08 -7.22 2.82
CA VAL A 203 1.53 -7.03 2.70
C VAL A 203 1.83 -6.57 1.27
N ALA A 204 2.61 -5.50 1.13
CA ALA A 204 3.00 -4.97 -0.16
C ALA A 204 4.53 -4.86 -0.25
N ALA A 205 5.12 -5.48 -1.27
CA ALA A 205 6.56 -5.46 -1.50
C ALA A 205 6.90 -5.72 -2.97
N PRO A 206 8.08 -5.27 -3.45
CA PRO A 206 8.55 -5.66 -4.76
C PRO A 206 8.73 -7.17 -4.88
N ALA A 207 8.37 -7.69 -6.06
CA ALA A 207 8.57 -9.08 -6.38
C ALA A 207 9.19 -9.18 -7.78
N TYR A 208 10.26 -9.94 -7.91
CA TYR A 208 10.97 -10.19 -9.16
C TYR A 208 11.21 -11.70 -9.33
N VAL A 209 10.53 -12.32 -10.29
CA VAL A 209 10.65 -13.76 -10.57
C VAL A 209 11.75 -14.00 -11.60
N GLY A 210 12.79 -14.76 -11.23
CA GLY A 210 13.91 -15.08 -12.11
C GLY A 210 15.08 -15.70 -11.34
N ASP A 211 16.18 -15.98 -12.05
CA ASP A 211 17.35 -16.69 -11.48
C ASP A 211 18.57 -15.77 -11.23
N ASP A 212 18.60 -14.56 -11.81
CA ASP A 212 19.70 -13.59 -11.64
C ASP A 212 19.53 -12.77 -10.35
N ARG A 213 19.90 -13.36 -9.22
CA ARG A 213 19.79 -12.75 -7.89
C ARG A 213 20.51 -11.40 -7.74
N PRO A 214 21.76 -11.23 -8.24
CA PRO A 214 22.43 -9.95 -8.21
C PRO A 214 21.66 -8.84 -8.95
N HIS A 215 21.16 -9.11 -10.14
CA HIS A 215 20.35 -8.17 -10.91
C HIS A 215 19.03 -7.83 -10.21
N GLN A 216 18.33 -8.84 -9.68
CA GLN A 216 17.10 -8.65 -8.92
C GLN A 216 17.31 -7.73 -7.72
N ARG A 217 18.38 -7.91 -6.95
CA ARG A 217 18.71 -7.05 -5.81
C ARG A 217 18.92 -5.61 -6.22
N GLU A 218 19.64 -5.38 -7.32
CA GLU A 218 19.89 -4.02 -7.84
C GLU A 218 18.58 -3.34 -8.27
N GLN A 219 17.72 -4.08 -8.97
CA GLN A 219 16.41 -3.58 -9.39
C GLN A 219 15.48 -3.23 -8.22
N LEU A 220 15.60 -3.90 -7.07
CA LEU A 220 14.66 -3.75 -5.95
C LEU A 220 15.25 -3.02 -4.73
N ARG A 221 16.52 -2.63 -4.72
CA ARG A 221 17.22 -1.94 -3.61
C ARG A 221 16.52 -0.65 -3.18
N TRP A 222 15.89 0.07 -4.12
CA TRP A 222 15.14 1.29 -3.86
C TRP A 222 14.06 1.12 -2.77
N PHE A 223 13.51 -0.09 -2.63
CA PHE A 223 12.42 -0.34 -1.68
C PHE A 223 12.89 -0.25 -0.21
N GLY A 224 14.08 -0.79 0.09
CA GLY A 224 14.70 -0.62 1.41
C GLY A 224 14.94 0.85 1.76
N GLY A 225 15.30 1.68 0.77
CA GLY A 225 15.44 3.13 0.93
C GLY A 225 14.10 3.81 1.20
N MET A 226 13.04 3.42 0.49
CA MET A 226 11.69 3.95 0.70
C MET A 226 11.16 3.58 2.10
N VAL A 227 11.28 2.32 2.51
CA VAL A 227 10.92 1.89 3.87
C VAL A 227 11.75 2.65 4.90
N GLY A 228 13.04 2.88 4.65
CA GLY A 228 13.93 3.65 5.49
C GLY A 228 13.45 5.07 5.78
N ASN A 229 12.74 5.73 4.84
CA ASN A 229 12.15 7.05 5.09
C ASN A 229 11.09 7.02 6.19
N HIS A 230 10.23 6.01 6.15
CA HIS A 230 9.17 5.85 7.15
C HIS A 230 9.75 5.44 8.50
N VAL A 231 10.77 4.59 8.47
CA VAL A 231 11.45 4.07 9.68
C VAL A 231 12.30 5.15 10.35
N ALA A 232 12.89 6.09 9.61
CA ALA A 232 13.66 7.20 10.20
C ALA A 232 12.83 8.01 11.20
N ASP A 233 11.56 8.27 10.90
CA ASP A 233 10.63 8.93 11.83
C ASP A 233 10.40 8.09 13.11
N LEU A 234 10.41 6.77 13.01
CA LEU A 234 10.26 5.85 14.15
C LEU A 234 11.51 5.84 15.02
N VAL A 235 12.69 5.75 14.41
CA VAL A 235 13.97 5.80 15.13
C VAL A 235 14.12 7.12 15.88
N ALA A 236 13.77 8.24 15.24
CA ALA A 236 13.80 9.54 15.90
C ALA A 236 12.86 9.63 17.12
N ARG A 237 11.72 8.94 17.10
CA ARG A 237 10.71 8.99 18.18
C ARG A 237 10.92 7.95 19.27
N TYR A 238 11.31 6.74 18.92
CA TYR A 238 11.37 5.58 19.82
C TYR A 238 12.82 5.20 20.17
N GLY A 239 13.79 5.66 19.37
CA GLY A 239 15.21 5.42 19.61
C GLY A 239 15.53 3.92 19.70
N SER A 240 16.26 3.55 20.75
CA SER A 240 16.61 2.16 21.06
C SER A 240 15.58 1.45 21.95
N SER A 241 14.33 1.97 22.05
CA SER A 241 13.30 1.32 22.85
C SER A 241 12.92 -0.04 22.21
N SER A 242 12.54 -1.01 23.03
CA SER A 242 12.05 -2.31 22.55
C SER A 242 10.68 -2.26 21.91
N ALA A 243 10.10 -1.07 21.73
CA ALA A 243 8.79 -0.86 21.14
C ALA A 243 8.76 -1.09 19.62
N VAL A 244 9.93 -1.12 18.97
CA VAL A 244 10.06 -1.33 17.52
C VAL A 244 11.17 -2.38 17.28
N PRO A 245 10.94 -3.41 16.43
CA PRO A 245 11.95 -4.43 16.15
C PRO A 245 13.23 -3.84 15.55
N ARG A 246 14.37 -4.39 15.94
CA ARG A 246 15.67 -3.97 15.41
C ARG A 246 15.83 -4.29 13.94
N GLU A 247 15.20 -5.36 13.48
CA GLU A 247 15.14 -5.78 12.08
C GLU A 247 14.60 -4.67 11.17
N LEU A 248 13.74 -3.81 11.72
CA LEU A 248 13.18 -2.67 10.98
C LEU A 248 14.06 -1.41 11.08
N THR A 249 14.88 -1.27 12.13
CA THR A 249 15.52 0.01 12.47
C THR A 249 17.02 0.05 12.26
N ASP A 250 17.73 -1.08 12.37
CA ASP A 250 19.19 -1.06 12.43
C ASP A 250 19.86 -0.71 11.10
N TYR A 251 19.27 -1.09 9.96
CA TYR A 251 19.87 -0.89 8.65
C TYR A 251 19.90 0.58 8.17
N ILE A 252 19.11 1.46 8.79
CA ILE A 252 19.06 2.87 8.39
C ILE A 252 20.11 3.75 9.07
N ARG A 253 21.00 3.19 9.88
CA ARG A 253 21.99 3.96 10.65
C ARG A 253 22.97 4.72 9.75
N GLU A 254 23.28 4.21 8.57
CA GLU A 254 24.19 4.81 7.59
C GLU A 254 23.46 5.66 6.53
N ARG A 255 22.16 5.91 6.73
CA ARG A 255 21.34 6.63 5.77
C ARG A 255 21.68 8.11 5.73
N GLU A 256 22.01 8.62 4.54
CA GLU A 256 22.26 10.03 4.24
C GLU A 256 21.16 10.62 3.33
N GLY A 257 20.11 11.20 3.92
CA GLY A 257 19.04 11.84 3.16
C GLY A 257 18.21 10.89 2.28
N TYR A 258 17.44 11.43 1.34
CA TYR A 258 16.67 10.68 0.34
C TYR A 258 16.25 11.61 -0.81
N ASP A 259 16.48 11.19 -2.04
CA ASP A 259 16.09 11.93 -3.25
C ASP A 259 14.72 11.46 -3.76
N TYR A 260 13.71 12.30 -3.58
CA TYR A 260 12.34 12.02 -4.03
C TYR A 260 12.18 12.06 -5.56
N SER A 261 13.10 12.65 -6.32
CA SER A 261 13.05 12.63 -7.80
C SER A 261 13.29 11.23 -8.38
N HIS A 262 13.96 10.35 -7.59
CA HIS A 262 14.20 8.94 -7.91
C HIS A 262 13.32 7.99 -7.08
N HIS A 263 12.24 8.50 -6.48
CA HIS A 263 11.37 7.69 -5.62
C HIS A 263 10.76 6.50 -6.35
N GLY A 264 10.93 5.29 -5.81
CA GLY A 264 10.41 4.06 -6.39
C GLY A 264 11.09 3.62 -7.69
N LYS A 265 12.33 4.04 -7.95
CA LYS A 265 13.08 3.70 -9.17
C LYS A 265 14.35 2.92 -8.85
N ALA A 266 14.68 1.93 -9.71
CA ALA A 266 15.96 1.25 -9.68
C ALA A 266 17.12 2.25 -9.93
N GLY A 267 18.28 1.98 -9.32
CA GLY A 267 19.46 2.85 -9.46
C GLY A 267 19.35 4.19 -8.73
N ASN A 268 18.46 4.32 -7.73
CA ASN A 268 18.42 5.51 -6.87
C ASN A 268 19.69 5.61 -6.03
N PRO A 269 20.56 6.63 -6.23
CA PRO A 269 21.82 6.75 -5.48
C PRO A 269 21.63 6.91 -3.97
N SER A 270 20.48 7.40 -3.52
CA SER A 270 20.16 7.51 -2.09
C SER A 270 19.86 6.17 -1.42
N THR A 271 20.03 5.03 -2.09
CA THR A 271 19.73 3.69 -1.57
C THR A 271 20.95 2.78 -1.45
N GLU A 272 22.16 3.29 -1.73
CA GLU A 272 23.41 2.54 -1.62
C GLU A 272 23.70 1.99 -0.21
N PHE A 273 23.16 2.67 0.84
CA PHE A 273 23.25 2.22 2.22
C PHE A 273 22.44 0.94 2.51
N VAL A 274 21.54 0.51 1.60
CA VAL A 274 20.67 -0.66 1.82
C VAL A 274 21.46 -1.94 1.50
N PRO A 275 21.80 -2.79 2.47
CA PRO A 275 22.55 -4.01 2.21
C PRO A 275 21.66 -5.06 1.52
N ASP A 276 22.31 -5.99 0.81
CA ASP A 276 21.66 -7.09 0.09
C ASP A 276 20.72 -7.91 0.96
N GLU A 277 21.11 -8.15 2.23
CA GLU A 277 20.29 -8.87 3.18
C GLU A 277 18.92 -8.20 3.41
N ILE A 278 18.89 -6.87 3.45
CA ILE A 278 17.62 -6.11 3.61
C ILE A 278 16.75 -6.22 2.36
N VAL A 279 17.36 -6.18 1.17
CA VAL A 279 16.61 -6.43 -0.07
C VAL A 279 15.99 -7.84 -0.05
N ASP A 280 16.77 -8.86 0.30
CA ASP A 280 16.31 -10.26 0.38
C ASP A 280 15.21 -10.49 1.43
N ARG A 281 15.21 -9.70 2.49
CA ARG A 281 14.19 -9.80 3.56
C ARG A 281 12.92 -9.06 3.22
N PHE A 282 13.04 -7.85 2.67
CA PHE A 282 11.89 -6.96 2.45
C PHE A 282 11.14 -7.24 1.15
N CYS A 283 11.81 -7.85 0.15
CA CYS A 283 11.28 -8.12 -1.18
C CYS A 283 11.14 -9.63 -1.42
N LEU A 284 10.46 -10.01 -2.49
CA LEU A 284 10.40 -11.39 -2.98
C LEU A 284 11.28 -11.53 -4.22
N LEU A 285 12.31 -12.36 -4.13
CA LEU A 285 13.33 -12.56 -5.15
C LEU A 285 13.56 -14.05 -5.42
N GLY A 286 13.91 -14.38 -6.65
CA GLY A 286 14.28 -15.73 -7.06
C GLY A 286 13.26 -16.41 -7.94
N PRO A 287 13.38 -17.72 -8.17
CA PRO A 287 12.45 -18.48 -8.98
C PRO A 287 11.08 -18.64 -8.30
N ALA A 288 10.04 -18.93 -9.09
CA ALA A 288 8.66 -19.03 -8.62
C ALA A 288 8.45 -19.91 -7.35
N PRO A 289 9.15 -21.04 -7.15
CA PRO A 289 9.01 -21.81 -5.90
C PRO A 289 9.42 -21.03 -4.65
N ALA A 290 10.44 -20.17 -4.71
CA ALA A 290 10.86 -19.34 -3.58
C ALA A 290 9.81 -18.29 -3.20
N HIS A 291 9.11 -17.75 -4.19
CA HIS A 291 7.96 -16.87 -3.95
C HIS A 291 6.81 -17.60 -3.26
N VAL A 292 6.47 -18.82 -3.72
CA VAL A 292 5.40 -19.63 -3.11
C VAL A 292 5.72 -19.92 -1.63
N GLU A 293 6.95 -20.32 -1.33
CA GLU A 293 7.39 -20.61 0.06
C GLU A 293 7.24 -19.37 0.96
N ARG A 294 7.75 -18.20 0.55
CA ARG A 294 7.65 -16.96 1.33
C ARG A 294 6.19 -16.51 1.49
N LEU A 295 5.37 -16.65 0.46
CA LEU A 295 3.96 -16.28 0.50
C LEU A 295 3.13 -17.22 1.39
N GLN A 296 3.48 -18.51 1.44
CA GLN A 296 2.89 -19.45 2.39
C GLN A 296 3.22 -19.06 3.84
N GLU A 297 4.49 -18.73 4.13
CA GLU A 297 4.89 -18.23 5.45
C GLU A 297 4.10 -16.98 5.85
N LEU A 298 3.92 -16.02 4.94
CA LEU A 298 3.12 -14.82 5.19
C LEU A 298 1.62 -15.16 5.41
N ALA A 299 1.06 -16.09 4.63
CA ALA A 299 -0.32 -16.55 4.81
C ALA A 299 -0.56 -17.19 6.18
N GLU A 300 0.38 -18.00 6.67
CA GLU A 300 0.34 -18.60 8.02
C GLU A 300 0.36 -17.56 9.14
N LEU A 301 0.95 -16.38 8.90
CA LEU A 301 0.90 -15.26 9.83
C LEU A 301 -0.44 -14.51 9.78
N GLY A 302 -1.30 -14.83 8.81
CA GLY A 302 -2.62 -14.23 8.63
C GLY A 302 -2.59 -13.03 7.68
N VAL A 303 -1.72 -13.04 6.68
CA VAL A 303 -1.77 -12.11 5.55
C VAL A 303 -2.85 -12.57 4.59
N ASP A 304 -3.83 -11.69 4.34
CA ASP A 304 -4.99 -11.96 3.48
C ASP A 304 -4.69 -11.61 2.02
N GLN A 305 -3.83 -10.61 1.79
CA GLN A 305 -3.46 -10.11 0.48
C GLN A 305 -1.96 -9.85 0.36
N PHE A 306 -1.36 -10.24 -0.76
CA PHE A 306 -0.03 -9.81 -1.17
C PHE A 306 -0.09 -8.92 -2.41
N SER A 307 0.51 -7.72 -2.34
CA SER A 307 0.53 -6.75 -3.44
C SER A 307 1.95 -6.52 -3.95
N LEU A 308 2.18 -6.85 -5.22
CA LEU A 308 3.48 -6.76 -5.87
C LEU A 308 3.76 -5.34 -6.37
N TYR A 309 4.86 -4.71 -5.96
CA TYR A 309 5.39 -3.56 -6.66
C TYR A 309 6.10 -4.02 -7.94
N LEU A 310 5.52 -3.67 -9.09
CA LEU A 310 6.06 -3.99 -10.42
C LEU A 310 6.78 -2.75 -11.01
N MET A 311 7.88 -2.34 -10.37
CA MET A 311 8.68 -1.16 -10.73
C MET A 311 10.12 -1.55 -11.06
N HIS A 312 10.27 -2.58 -11.89
CA HIS A 312 11.53 -3.12 -12.37
C HIS A 312 11.44 -3.42 -13.88
N ASP A 313 12.52 -3.82 -14.48
CA ASP A 313 12.67 -4.00 -15.94
C ASP A 313 11.95 -5.23 -16.52
N ASP A 314 11.58 -6.23 -15.69
CA ASP A 314 10.94 -7.49 -16.13
C ASP A 314 9.53 -7.70 -15.51
N ARG A 315 8.71 -6.67 -15.53
CA ARG A 315 7.38 -6.69 -14.89
C ARG A 315 6.36 -7.58 -15.58
N GLU A 316 6.36 -7.66 -16.92
CA GLU A 316 5.45 -8.52 -17.66
C GLU A 316 5.74 -10.01 -17.42
N ALA A 317 7.01 -10.43 -17.42
CA ALA A 317 7.35 -11.82 -17.13
C ALA A 317 7.10 -12.20 -15.67
N THR A 318 7.35 -11.29 -14.73
CA THR A 318 6.99 -11.49 -13.32
C THR A 318 5.48 -11.64 -13.16
N LEU A 319 4.66 -10.76 -13.78
CA LEU A 319 3.20 -10.85 -13.76
C LEU A 319 2.71 -12.18 -14.35
N ALA A 320 3.23 -12.59 -15.51
CA ALA A 320 2.88 -13.85 -16.15
C ALA A 320 3.26 -15.06 -15.27
N SER A 321 4.41 -15.01 -14.60
CA SER A 321 4.85 -16.07 -13.67
C SER A 321 3.94 -16.16 -12.45
N TYR A 322 3.48 -15.04 -11.91
CA TYR A 322 2.50 -15.04 -10.84
C TYR A 322 1.20 -15.68 -11.27
N GLY A 323 0.63 -15.28 -12.42
CA GLY A 323 -0.62 -15.83 -12.92
C GLY A 323 -0.58 -17.33 -13.20
N SER A 324 0.52 -17.82 -13.79
CA SER A 324 0.62 -19.23 -14.22
C SER A 324 1.20 -20.19 -13.19
N GLN A 325 2.08 -19.73 -12.27
CA GLN A 325 2.87 -20.60 -11.41
C GLN A 325 2.68 -20.37 -9.92
N ILE A 326 2.29 -19.17 -9.47
CA ILE A 326 2.26 -18.78 -8.06
C ILE A 326 0.83 -18.69 -7.54
N ILE A 327 -0.02 -17.84 -8.12
CA ILE A 327 -1.41 -17.64 -7.70
C ILE A 327 -2.19 -18.97 -7.62
N PRO A 328 -2.13 -19.89 -8.62
CA PRO A 328 -2.87 -21.14 -8.54
C PRO A 328 -2.50 -22.05 -7.38
N LYS A 329 -1.31 -21.89 -6.79
CA LYS A 329 -0.84 -22.69 -5.64
C LYS A 329 -1.25 -22.11 -4.27
N LEU A 330 -1.75 -20.87 -4.24
CA LEU A 330 -2.03 -20.12 -3.02
C LEU A 330 -3.51 -19.72 -2.88
N THR A 331 -4.30 -19.91 -3.94
CA THR A 331 -5.75 -19.65 -3.97
C THR A 331 -6.60 -20.92 -3.92
N ALA A 332 -5.96 -22.11 -3.88
CA ALA A 332 -6.61 -23.40 -3.83
C ALA A 332 -7.14 -23.75 -2.43
#